data_93985dc4cb10ac8b8b3e2154c275efc0
#
_entry.id   93985dc4cb10ac8b8b3e2154c275efc0
#
_cell.length_a   1.000
_cell.length_b   1.000
_cell.length_c   1.000
_cell.angle_alpha   90.00
_cell.angle_beta   90.00
_cell.angle_gamma   90.00
#
_symmetry.space_group_name_H-M   'P 1'
#
loop_
_entity.id
_entity.type
_entity.pdbx_description
1 polymer ?
#
loop_
_entity_poly.entity_id
_entity_poly.type
_entity_poly.pdbx_seq_one_letter_code
_entity_poly.pdbx_strand_id
1 'polypeptide(L)'
;MAPAWVQHAMWWHVYPLGFTGAERALDPGVPVTHRLAQVEAWLDYAVDLGLNGLALGPVFASSTHGYDTVDHRTIDPRLGDRADFDHLVAAAHDRGVRVLLDGVFNHVGDQHPLFRAALAGGPGSPEAELFRITWPADGADGAHRDPTWDCFEGHSALVTLNHDSPRVVDLVADVMTHWLDAGADGWRLDAAYAVPTAFWAQVTARVRERHPDAYLMGEVIHGDYPAFVTESGVDSVTQYELWKATWSAIHDRNWHELAWTLGRHDAFLDSFVPYTFVGNHDVTRIADQVGDPALAGHALVVLATVGGTPAVYYGDEQAFRGIKEDRAGGDDAVRPPYPPTPDHLAGPDRAPEGWATYHRHQALLGLRRRHPWLHTARTHVVEVTNDRLAYEARAADGGAALLVALNLAAEPWSLSTAADAEVVARSDDRAAERGRVVDVPPLGWVVLEV
;
A
#
# COMPACT_ATOMS: atom_id res chain seq x y z
N MET A 1 -12.65 10.69 10.73
CA MET A 1 -13.26 10.50 9.39
C MET A 1 -12.24 10.95 8.37
N ALA A 2 -12.01 10.13 7.34
CA ALA A 2 -11.08 10.47 6.28
C ALA A 2 -11.42 11.82 5.62
N PRO A 3 -10.40 12.57 5.18
CA PRO A 3 -10.61 13.82 4.43
C PRO A 3 -11.43 13.59 3.15
N ALA A 4 -12.26 14.55 2.77
CA ALA A 4 -13.18 14.41 1.63
C ALA A 4 -12.46 14.08 0.29
N TRP A 5 -11.23 14.54 0.09
CA TRP A 5 -10.47 14.27 -1.12
C TRP A 5 -10.10 12.78 -1.30
N VAL A 6 -10.04 12.00 -0.21
CA VAL A 6 -9.68 10.58 -0.23
C VAL A 6 -10.68 9.74 -1.01
N GLN A 7 -11.95 10.15 -1.10
CA GLN A 7 -12.97 9.45 -1.90
C GLN A 7 -12.62 9.30 -3.38
N HIS A 8 -11.70 10.14 -3.87
CA HIS A 8 -11.24 10.10 -5.26
C HIS A 8 -9.81 9.58 -5.39
N ALA A 9 -9.15 9.21 -4.27
CA ALA A 9 -7.77 8.79 -4.29
C ALA A 9 -7.63 7.38 -4.88
N MET A 10 -6.70 7.24 -5.80
CA MET A 10 -6.20 5.98 -6.35
C MET A 10 -4.68 6.08 -6.36
N TRP A 11 -4.02 5.22 -5.60
CA TRP A 11 -2.62 5.35 -5.27
C TRP A 11 -1.71 4.60 -6.23
N TRP A 12 -0.62 5.23 -6.67
CA TRP A 12 0.56 4.56 -7.16
C TRP A 12 1.51 4.34 -6.01
N HIS A 13 1.72 3.08 -5.63
CA HIS A 13 2.60 2.73 -4.52
C HIS A 13 4.01 2.49 -5.06
N VAL A 14 4.96 3.30 -4.65
CA VAL A 14 6.36 3.26 -5.08
C VAL A 14 7.25 3.02 -3.88
N TYR A 15 8.15 2.03 -3.96
CA TYR A 15 9.24 1.83 -3.00
C TYR A 15 10.51 2.52 -3.54
N PRO A 16 10.87 3.73 -3.07
CA PRO A 16 11.80 4.62 -3.77
C PRO A 16 13.21 4.05 -3.92
N LEU A 17 13.76 3.41 -2.87
CA LEU A 17 15.11 2.84 -2.92
C LEU A 17 15.22 1.75 -4.01
N GLY A 18 14.25 0.86 -4.10
CA GLY A 18 14.18 -0.14 -5.16
C GLY A 18 13.93 0.49 -6.52
N PHE A 19 12.87 1.31 -6.62
CA PHE A 19 12.46 1.97 -7.85
C PHE A 19 13.60 2.71 -8.56
N THR A 20 14.44 3.39 -7.78
CA THR A 20 15.57 4.17 -8.30
C THR A 20 16.87 3.36 -8.41
N GLY A 21 16.85 2.09 -8.00
CA GLY A 21 18.05 1.25 -7.99
C GLY A 21 19.14 1.77 -7.04
N ALA A 22 18.72 2.34 -5.90
CA ALA A 22 19.64 2.85 -4.90
C ALA A 22 20.48 1.72 -4.27
N GLU A 23 21.63 2.07 -3.73
CA GLU A 23 22.52 1.15 -3.04
C GLU A 23 21.83 0.52 -1.83
N ARG A 24 22.11 -0.76 -1.55
CA ARG A 24 21.47 -1.51 -0.45
C ARG A 24 21.77 -0.97 0.94
N ALA A 25 22.93 -0.35 1.12
CA ALA A 25 23.35 0.23 2.38
C ALA A 25 23.81 1.68 2.17
N LEU A 26 23.52 2.52 3.17
CA LEU A 26 24.02 3.88 3.22
C LEU A 26 25.50 3.84 3.60
N ASP A 27 26.36 4.36 2.72
CA ASP A 27 27.78 4.58 3.04
C ASP A 27 27.93 5.99 3.64
N PRO A 28 28.34 6.12 4.92
CA PRO A 28 28.55 7.42 5.52
C PRO A 28 29.70 8.17 4.81
N GLY A 29 29.39 9.26 4.16
CA GLY A 29 30.34 10.09 3.44
C GLY A 29 30.21 10.08 1.92
N VAL A 30 29.28 9.31 1.37
CA VAL A 30 28.90 9.43 -0.04
C VAL A 30 28.09 10.72 -0.24
N PRO A 31 28.34 11.49 -1.32
CA PRO A 31 27.53 12.65 -1.67
C PRO A 31 26.07 12.27 -1.89
N VAL A 32 25.16 13.21 -1.60
CA VAL A 32 23.74 13.09 -1.93
C VAL A 32 23.56 12.76 -3.41
N THR A 33 22.69 11.79 -3.71
CA THR A 33 22.35 11.39 -5.06
C THR A 33 20.88 11.75 -5.33
N HIS A 34 20.62 12.66 -6.26
CA HIS A 34 19.31 13.27 -6.53
C HIS A 34 18.37 12.34 -7.34
N ARG A 35 18.00 11.18 -6.75
CA ARG A 35 17.20 10.14 -7.42
C ARG A 35 15.69 10.35 -7.32
N LEU A 36 15.20 11.23 -6.41
CA LEU A 36 13.77 11.57 -6.38
C LEU A 36 13.30 12.20 -7.70
N ALA A 37 14.19 12.85 -8.45
CA ALA A 37 13.91 13.32 -9.80
C ALA A 37 13.47 12.19 -10.76
N GLN A 38 13.93 10.95 -10.55
CA GLN A 38 13.44 9.80 -11.30
C GLN A 38 11.98 9.49 -10.98
N VAL A 39 11.57 9.56 -9.70
CA VAL A 39 10.15 9.37 -9.32
C VAL A 39 9.28 10.45 -9.95
N GLU A 40 9.74 11.71 -9.93
CA GLU A 40 9.07 12.83 -10.58
C GLU A 40 8.86 12.60 -12.09
N ALA A 41 9.88 12.10 -12.80
CA ALA A 41 9.80 11.82 -14.24
C ALA A 41 8.69 10.80 -14.60
N TRP A 42 8.17 10.04 -13.63
CA TRP A 42 7.10 9.06 -13.82
C TRP A 42 5.70 9.57 -13.44
N LEU A 43 5.57 10.81 -12.93
CA LEU A 43 4.27 11.31 -12.47
C LEU A 43 3.24 11.39 -13.61
N ASP A 44 3.63 11.85 -14.81
CA ASP A 44 2.72 11.92 -15.95
C ASP A 44 2.25 10.52 -16.39
N TYR A 45 3.13 9.52 -16.35
CA TYR A 45 2.77 8.13 -16.61
C TYR A 45 1.73 7.60 -15.61
N ALA A 46 1.89 7.90 -14.31
CA ALA A 46 0.93 7.52 -13.28
C ALA A 46 -0.44 8.22 -13.46
N VAL A 47 -0.42 9.49 -13.83
CA VAL A 47 -1.64 10.26 -14.16
C VAL A 47 -2.35 9.69 -15.39
N ASP A 48 -1.61 9.37 -16.46
CA ASP A 48 -2.13 8.75 -17.67
C ASP A 48 -2.71 7.36 -17.41
N LEU A 49 -2.13 6.61 -16.46
CA LEU A 49 -2.66 5.33 -16.00
C LEU A 49 -4.03 5.50 -15.28
N GLY A 50 -4.31 6.68 -14.77
CA GLY A 50 -5.54 7.01 -14.05
C GLY A 50 -5.37 7.20 -12.55
N LEU A 51 -4.13 7.23 -12.04
CA LEU A 51 -3.83 7.41 -10.62
C LEU A 51 -3.69 8.91 -10.27
N ASN A 52 -3.99 9.28 -9.03
CA ASN A 52 -3.90 10.65 -8.53
C ASN A 52 -3.36 10.72 -7.10
N GLY A 53 -2.72 9.68 -6.65
CA GLY A 53 -1.99 9.60 -5.40
C GLY A 53 -0.66 8.90 -5.60
N LEU A 54 0.40 9.39 -4.96
CA LEU A 54 1.72 8.79 -4.88
C LEU A 54 1.94 8.32 -3.43
N ALA A 55 1.88 7.02 -3.20
CA ALA A 55 2.20 6.43 -1.90
C ALA A 55 3.67 6.00 -1.93
N LEU A 56 4.52 6.77 -1.26
CA LEU A 56 5.94 6.49 -1.17
C LEU A 56 6.23 5.54 -0.01
N GLY A 57 6.95 4.45 -0.24
CA GLY A 57 7.68 3.73 0.81
C GLY A 57 8.71 4.64 1.48
N PRO A 58 9.52 4.14 2.46
CA PRO A 58 10.39 4.97 3.25
C PRO A 58 11.34 5.85 2.42
N VAL A 59 11.35 7.14 2.72
CA VAL A 59 12.22 8.16 2.07
C VAL A 59 13.24 8.77 3.03
N PHE A 60 13.19 8.42 4.31
CA PHE A 60 14.05 9.00 5.33
C PHE A 60 15.37 8.25 5.44
N ALA A 61 16.41 8.97 5.95
CA ALA A 61 17.73 8.40 6.11
C ALA A 61 17.68 7.09 6.92
N SER A 62 18.22 6.03 6.33
CA SER A 62 18.20 4.67 6.87
C SER A 62 19.54 3.97 6.64
N SER A 63 19.83 2.95 7.44
CA SER A 63 21.07 2.19 7.27
C SER A 63 21.06 1.34 6.00
N THR A 64 19.89 0.70 5.68
CA THR A 64 19.78 -0.23 4.56
C THR A 64 18.48 -0.03 3.75
N HIS A 65 17.41 -0.69 4.13
CA HIS A 65 16.18 -0.84 3.34
C HIS A 65 15.08 0.21 3.60
N GLY A 66 15.38 1.28 4.32
CA GLY A 66 14.40 2.31 4.62
C GLY A 66 13.64 2.09 5.93
N TYR A 67 13.39 0.83 6.32
CA TYR A 67 12.69 0.50 7.57
C TYR A 67 13.60 0.47 8.80
N ASP A 68 14.89 0.62 8.64
CA ASP A 68 15.90 0.81 9.70
C ASP A 68 16.32 2.28 9.79
N THR A 69 15.35 3.17 10.00
CA THR A 69 15.48 4.63 9.97
C THR A 69 16.52 5.10 10.99
N VAL A 70 17.41 5.98 10.57
CA VAL A 70 18.42 6.63 11.43
C VAL A 70 18.14 8.12 11.65
N ASP A 71 17.37 8.77 10.78
CA ASP A 71 16.90 10.14 10.96
C ASP A 71 15.61 10.39 10.19
N HIS A 72 14.52 10.61 10.92
CA HIS A 72 13.19 10.89 10.34
C HIS A 72 13.04 12.31 9.79
N ARG A 73 14.01 13.20 9.98
CA ARG A 73 13.94 14.59 9.51
C ARG A 73 14.82 14.87 8.29
N THR A 74 15.58 13.88 7.87
CA THR A 74 16.48 13.98 6.73
C THR A 74 16.05 12.98 5.66
N ILE A 75 15.94 13.45 4.41
CA ILE A 75 15.73 12.55 3.26
C ILE A 75 16.97 11.66 3.12
N ASP A 76 16.76 10.41 2.76
CA ASP A 76 17.84 9.45 2.56
C ASP A 76 18.82 9.98 1.49
N PRO A 77 20.12 10.15 1.81
CA PRO A 77 21.10 10.70 0.87
C PRO A 77 21.24 9.89 -0.43
N ARG A 78 20.78 8.63 -0.43
CA ARG A 78 20.72 7.80 -1.65
C ARG A 78 19.57 8.21 -2.57
N LEU A 79 18.57 8.93 -2.05
CA LEU A 79 17.40 9.39 -2.80
C LEU A 79 17.46 10.88 -3.14
N GLY A 80 18.02 11.69 -2.24
CA GLY A 80 18.06 13.14 -2.43
C GLY A 80 18.27 13.91 -1.15
N ASP A 81 17.86 15.16 -1.21
CA ASP A 81 17.81 16.06 -0.08
C ASP A 81 16.42 16.69 0.08
N ARG A 82 16.30 17.65 1.00
CA ARG A 82 15.06 18.37 1.25
C ARG A 82 14.55 19.13 0.02
N ALA A 83 15.45 19.68 -0.80
CA ALA A 83 15.04 20.41 -2.00
C ALA A 83 14.48 19.47 -3.07
N ASP A 84 15.03 18.26 -3.22
CA ASP A 84 14.48 17.23 -4.11
C ASP A 84 13.08 16.80 -3.67
N PHE A 85 12.86 16.65 -2.35
CA PHE A 85 11.55 16.32 -1.82
C PHE A 85 10.53 17.44 -2.07
N ASP A 86 10.89 18.68 -1.74
CA ASP A 86 10.02 19.84 -1.96
C ASP A 86 9.63 19.97 -3.45
N HIS A 87 10.58 19.69 -4.35
CA HIS A 87 10.35 19.73 -5.80
C HIS A 87 9.41 18.60 -6.24
N LEU A 88 9.62 17.37 -5.79
CA LEU A 88 8.75 16.23 -6.08
C LEU A 88 7.30 16.49 -5.61
N VAL A 89 7.12 17.00 -4.39
CA VAL A 89 5.79 17.30 -3.84
C VAL A 89 5.10 18.40 -4.66
N ALA A 90 5.83 19.48 -4.99
CA ALA A 90 5.28 20.54 -5.83
C ALA A 90 4.87 20.01 -7.22
N ALA A 91 5.73 19.22 -7.86
CA ALA A 91 5.46 18.62 -9.17
C ALA A 91 4.26 17.64 -9.13
N ALA A 92 4.08 16.91 -8.03
CA ALA A 92 2.92 16.05 -7.82
C ALA A 92 1.64 16.88 -7.68
N HIS A 93 1.66 17.91 -6.84
CA HIS A 93 0.51 18.78 -6.61
C HIS A 93 0.10 19.57 -7.87
N ASP A 94 1.04 20.02 -8.67
CA ASP A 94 0.77 20.70 -9.97
C ASP A 94 -0.02 19.79 -10.93
N ARG A 95 0.08 18.47 -10.76
CA ARG A 95 -0.65 17.45 -11.52
C ARG A 95 -1.92 16.96 -10.82
N GLY A 96 -2.24 17.50 -9.64
CA GLY A 96 -3.36 17.04 -8.81
C GLY A 96 -3.12 15.70 -8.13
N VAL A 97 -1.85 15.29 -7.99
CA VAL A 97 -1.43 14.05 -7.32
C VAL A 97 -1.14 14.34 -5.84
N ARG A 98 -1.75 13.58 -4.94
CA ARG A 98 -1.52 13.64 -3.50
C ARG A 98 -0.33 12.77 -3.10
N VAL A 99 0.41 13.17 -2.06
CA VAL A 99 1.61 12.47 -1.61
C VAL A 99 1.39 11.87 -0.22
N LEU A 100 1.53 10.55 -0.11
CA LEU A 100 1.47 9.79 1.13
C LEU A 100 2.88 9.29 1.47
N LEU A 101 3.34 9.58 2.70
CA LEU A 101 4.64 9.13 3.18
C LEU A 101 4.52 7.87 4.03
N ASP A 102 5.60 7.11 4.12
CA ASP A 102 5.72 5.94 4.97
C ASP A 102 6.46 6.28 6.27
N GLY A 103 5.78 6.12 7.39
CA GLY A 103 6.26 6.44 8.72
C GLY A 103 6.62 5.20 9.52
N VAL A 104 7.91 4.95 9.68
CA VAL A 104 8.43 3.85 10.51
C VAL A 104 8.54 4.35 11.96
N PHE A 105 7.47 4.13 12.77
CA PHE A 105 7.38 4.65 14.14
C PHE A 105 7.19 3.56 15.19
N ASN A 106 7.16 2.29 14.79
CA ASN A 106 7.24 1.19 15.73
C ASN A 106 8.67 1.03 16.26
N HIS A 107 9.66 1.24 15.41
CA HIS A 107 11.07 1.01 15.70
C HIS A 107 11.95 1.98 14.93
N VAL A 108 13.24 1.98 15.26
CA VAL A 108 14.31 2.70 14.53
C VAL A 108 15.47 1.74 14.25
N GLY A 109 16.36 2.11 13.35
CA GLY A 109 17.62 1.39 13.14
C GLY A 109 18.53 1.46 14.38
N ASP A 110 19.34 0.44 14.62
CA ASP A 110 20.28 0.39 15.74
C ASP A 110 21.41 1.46 15.65
N GLN A 111 21.58 2.09 14.49
CA GLN A 111 22.47 3.21 14.27
C GLN A 111 21.81 4.58 14.53
N HIS A 112 20.52 4.61 14.91
CA HIS A 112 19.82 5.86 15.19
C HIS A 112 20.53 6.65 16.29
N PRO A 113 20.86 7.96 16.11
CA PRO A 113 21.64 8.74 17.06
C PRO A 113 21.08 8.76 18.48
N LEU A 114 19.75 8.83 18.64
CA LEU A 114 19.11 8.79 19.97
C LEU A 114 19.32 7.44 20.66
N PHE A 115 19.28 6.33 19.92
CA PHE A 115 19.53 5.01 20.50
C PHE A 115 21.00 4.85 20.89
N ARG A 116 21.93 5.30 20.04
CA ARG A 116 23.36 5.29 20.36
C ARG A 116 23.67 6.17 21.57
N ALA A 117 23.02 7.34 21.69
CA ALA A 117 23.15 8.22 22.85
C ALA A 117 22.57 7.57 24.13
N ALA A 118 21.43 6.87 24.03
CA ALA A 118 20.85 6.11 25.14
C ALA A 118 21.83 5.07 25.69
N LEU A 119 22.44 4.26 24.80
CA LEU A 119 23.42 3.25 25.20
C LEU A 119 24.69 3.89 25.85
N ALA A 120 25.15 4.99 25.29
CA ALA A 120 26.36 5.69 25.83
C ALA A 120 26.05 6.39 27.15
N GLY A 121 24.86 6.95 27.32
CA GLY A 121 24.47 7.70 28.54
C GLY A 121 24.00 6.82 29.70
N GLY A 122 23.63 5.56 29.42
CA GLY A 122 23.19 4.61 30.43
C GLY A 122 21.72 4.82 30.89
N PRO A 123 21.29 4.08 31.93
CA PRO A 123 19.86 4.00 32.34
C PRO A 123 19.27 5.33 32.84
N GLY A 124 20.11 6.30 33.20
CA GLY A 124 19.66 7.62 33.67
C GLY A 124 19.67 8.70 32.59
N SER A 125 20.02 8.38 31.36
CA SER A 125 20.02 9.35 30.27
C SER A 125 18.59 9.68 29.79
N PRO A 126 18.32 10.91 29.36
CA PRO A 126 17.04 11.29 28.79
C PRO A 126 16.67 10.46 27.55
N GLU A 127 17.65 10.04 26.78
CA GLU A 127 17.47 9.22 25.55
C GLU A 127 17.07 7.79 25.87
N ALA A 128 17.50 7.24 27.04
CA ALA A 128 17.10 5.89 27.46
C ALA A 128 15.59 5.73 27.65
N GLU A 129 14.87 6.82 27.98
CA GLU A 129 13.41 6.81 28.12
C GLU A 129 12.68 6.55 26.79
N LEU A 130 13.34 6.81 25.66
CA LEU A 130 12.73 6.63 24.33
C LEU A 130 12.69 5.17 23.87
N PHE A 131 13.39 4.28 24.58
CA PHE A 131 13.56 2.89 24.18
C PHE A 131 13.26 1.94 25.34
N ARG A 132 12.91 0.70 25.04
CA ARG A 132 12.73 -0.35 26.03
C ARG A 132 14.04 -1.14 26.19
N ILE A 133 14.97 -0.58 27.00
CA ILE A 133 16.30 -1.16 27.26
C ILE A 133 16.30 -1.84 28.64
N THR A 134 16.73 -3.10 28.66
CA THR A 134 17.00 -3.83 29.89
C THR A 134 18.49 -3.68 30.25
N TRP A 135 18.74 -2.94 31.31
CA TRP A 135 20.08 -2.71 31.82
C TRP A 135 20.47 -3.83 32.77
N PRO A 136 21.64 -4.47 32.60
CA PRO A 136 22.08 -5.49 33.52
C PRO A 136 22.40 -4.87 34.89
N ALA A 137 22.00 -5.58 35.96
CA ALA A 137 22.53 -5.26 37.27
C ALA A 137 24.04 -5.58 37.32
N ASP A 138 24.82 -4.82 38.07
CA ASP A 138 26.21 -5.15 38.29
C ASP A 138 26.32 -6.58 38.84
N GLY A 139 26.96 -7.48 38.09
CA GLY A 139 27.09 -8.86 38.43
C GLY A 139 27.88 -9.04 39.72
N ALA A 140 27.40 -9.88 40.65
CA ALA A 140 28.13 -10.22 41.86
C ALA A 140 29.51 -10.87 41.57
N ASP A 141 29.74 -11.21 40.30
CA ASP A 141 30.98 -11.81 39.77
C ASP A 141 31.89 -10.80 39.05
N GLY A 142 31.49 -9.50 39.00
CA GLY A 142 32.24 -8.43 38.33
C GLY A 142 32.23 -8.55 36.79
N ALA A 143 31.43 -9.43 36.22
CA ALA A 143 31.34 -9.53 34.79
C ALA A 143 30.47 -8.38 34.23
N HIS A 144 31.06 -7.62 33.29
CA HIS A 144 30.32 -6.63 32.52
C HIS A 144 29.37 -7.36 31.56
N ARG A 145 28.09 -7.04 31.63
CA ARG A 145 27.08 -7.55 30.72
C ARG A 145 26.56 -6.39 29.89
N ASP A 146 26.41 -6.62 28.58
CA ASP A 146 25.84 -5.63 27.68
C ASP A 146 24.31 -5.49 27.93
N PRO A 147 23.75 -4.28 27.76
CA PRO A 147 22.31 -4.07 27.81
C PRO A 147 21.62 -4.81 26.64
N THR A 148 20.38 -5.22 26.87
CA THR A 148 19.51 -5.79 25.83
C THR A 148 18.32 -4.86 25.63
N TRP A 149 17.64 -4.97 24.48
CA TRP A 149 16.51 -4.12 24.14
C TRP A 149 15.43 -4.88 23.38
N ASP A 150 14.22 -4.36 23.43
CA ASP A 150 13.11 -4.87 22.63
C ASP A 150 13.37 -4.53 21.14
N CYS A 151 13.04 -5.48 20.27
CA CYS A 151 13.23 -5.32 18.84
C CYS A 151 12.03 -5.86 18.05
N PHE A 152 11.82 -5.32 16.87
CA PHE A 152 10.71 -5.72 16.01
C PHE A 152 10.97 -7.11 15.41
N GLU A 153 10.03 -8.05 15.63
CA GLU A 153 10.04 -9.42 15.11
C GLU A 153 11.36 -10.20 15.31
N GLY A 154 12.09 -9.89 16.38
CA GLY A 154 13.36 -10.55 16.68
C GLY A 154 14.57 -10.01 15.93
N HIS A 155 14.40 -8.97 15.12
CA HIS A 155 15.48 -8.30 14.39
C HIS A 155 16.17 -7.26 15.28
N SER A 156 17.33 -7.62 15.87
CA SER A 156 18.05 -6.77 16.84
C SER A 156 18.45 -5.39 16.29
N ALA A 157 18.58 -5.24 14.98
CA ALA A 157 18.84 -3.97 14.31
C ALA A 157 17.62 -3.04 14.22
N LEU A 158 16.40 -3.54 14.51
CA LEU A 158 15.15 -2.77 14.50
C LEU A 158 14.69 -2.54 15.94
N VAL A 159 15.21 -1.49 16.57
CA VAL A 159 15.04 -1.18 18.00
C VAL A 159 13.65 -0.58 18.27
N THR A 160 12.83 -1.25 19.05
CA THR A 160 11.48 -0.81 19.38
C THR A 160 11.49 0.48 20.21
N LEU A 161 10.68 1.47 19.80
CA LEU A 161 10.44 2.68 20.56
C LEU A 161 9.59 2.39 21.80
N ASN A 162 9.79 3.15 22.86
CA ASN A 162 8.99 3.06 24.08
C ASN A 162 7.68 3.84 23.93
N HIS A 163 6.64 3.18 23.40
CA HIS A 163 5.33 3.80 23.15
C HIS A 163 4.57 4.19 24.43
N ASP A 164 5.06 3.82 25.61
CA ASP A 164 4.51 4.30 26.88
C ASP A 164 5.07 5.68 27.27
N SER A 165 6.16 6.13 26.62
CA SER A 165 6.78 7.43 26.88
C SER A 165 6.05 8.58 26.17
N PRO A 166 5.59 9.62 26.91
CA PRO A 166 5.04 10.82 26.28
C PRO A 166 6.02 11.52 25.31
N ARG A 167 7.34 11.36 25.56
CA ARG A 167 8.38 11.93 24.67
C ARG A 167 8.41 11.24 23.32
N VAL A 168 8.07 9.96 23.23
CA VAL A 168 7.94 9.25 21.94
C VAL A 168 6.69 9.73 21.22
N VAL A 169 5.58 9.98 21.93
CA VAL A 169 4.37 10.61 21.34
C VAL A 169 4.71 11.98 20.75
N ASP A 170 5.46 12.82 21.50
CA ASP A 170 5.91 14.15 21.02
C ASP A 170 6.79 14.01 19.78
N LEU A 171 7.80 13.12 19.84
CA LEU A 171 8.73 12.87 18.75
C LEU A 171 8.01 12.48 17.45
N VAL A 172 7.09 11.51 17.52
CA VAL A 172 6.37 11.01 16.35
C VAL A 172 5.42 12.06 15.80
N ALA A 173 4.64 12.72 16.65
CA ALA A 173 3.73 13.79 16.23
C ALA A 173 4.48 14.96 15.57
N ASP A 174 5.65 15.33 16.11
CA ASP A 174 6.49 16.40 15.56
C ASP A 174 7.11 16.03 14.20
N VAL A 175 7.52 14.76 14.02
CA VAL A 175 8.00 14.27 12.71
C VAL A 175 6.86 14.30 11.70
N MET A 176 5.70 13.76 12.05
CA MET A 176 4.56 13.73 11.14
C MET A 176 4.14 15.13 10.72
N THR A 177 4.02 16.05 11.68
CA THR A 177 3.66 17.45 11.42
C THR A 177 4.70 18.16 10.55
N HIS A 178 6.00 17.92 10.80
CA HIS A 178 7.08 18.52 10.01
C HIS A 178 6.97 18.22 8.51
N TRP A 179 6.64 16.99 8.13
CA TRP A 179 6.54 16.62 6.72
C TRP A 179 5.18 16.98 6.10
N LEU A 180 4.12 17.04 6.91
CA LEU A 180 2.85 17.64 6.47
C LEU A 180 3.00 19.13 6.22
N ASP A 181 3.76 19.86 7.06
CA ASP A 181 4.14 21.28 6.81
C ASP A 181 4.98 21.42 5.52
N ALA A 182 5.75 20.40 5.17
CA ALA A 182 6.52 20.33 3.94
C ALA A 182 5.70 19.97 2.71
N GLY A 183 4.41 19.72 2.86
CA GLY A 183 3.47 19.49 1.77
C GLY A 183 3.03 18.04 1.55
N ALA A 184 3.46 17.09 2.37
CA ALA A 184 2.85 15.76 2.33
C ALA A 184 1.35 15.84 2.67
N ASP A 185 0.54 14.98 2.06
CA ASP A 185 -0.92 14.95 2.25
C ASP A 185 -1.38 13.91 3.29
N GLY A 186 -0.47 13.05 3.72
CA GLY A 186 -0.80 12.03 4.71
C GLY A 186 0.33 11.02 4.96
N TRP A 187 -0.02 9.99 5.72
CA TRP A 187 0.91 8.97 6.20
C TRP A 187 0.35 7.55 6.07
N ARG A 188 1.15 6.62 5.60
CA ARG A 188 1.09 5.21 5.93
C ARG A 188 1.93 4.99 7.19
N LEU A 189 1.37 4.37 8.20
CA LEU A 189 2.06 4.05 9.45
C LEU A 189 2.51 2.59 9.37
N ASP A 190 3.81 2.39 9.19
CA ASP A 190 4.45 1.08 9.10
C ASP A 190 4.25 0.27 10.37
N ALA A 191 4.00 -1.04 10.24
CA ALA A 191 3.79 -1.96 11.35
C ALA A 191 2.86 -1.40 12.45
N ALA A 192 1.81 -0.66 12.04
CA ALA A 192 0.92 0.01 13.00
C ALA A 192 0.25 -0.96 13.97
N TYR A 193 0.03 -2.20 13.56
CA TYR A 193 -0.52 -3.28 14.38
C TYR A 193 0.36 -3.66 15.58
N ALA A 194 1.67 -3.41 15.51
CA ALA A 194 2.63 -3.71 16.56
C ALA A 194 2.70 -2.60 17.64
N VAL A 195 2.03 -1.47 17.42
CA VAL A 195 2.03 -0.30 18.31
C VAL A 195 0.67 -0.19 19.00
N PRO A 196 0.61 0.10 20.32
CA PRO A 196 -0.65 0.23 21.05
C PRO A 196 -1.57 1.29 20.42
N THR A 197 -2.87 0.98 20.26
CA THR A 197 -3.86 1.91 19.71
C THR A 197 -3.96 3.21 20.50
N ALA A 198 -3.79 3.15 21.82
CA ALA A 198 -3.77 4.32 22.71
C ALA A 198 -2.61 5.30 22.42
N PHE A 199 -1.46 4.79 21.94
CA PHE A 199 -0.35 5.62 21.46
C PHE A 199 -0.76 6.35 20.18
N TRP A 200 -1.29 5.61 19.21
CA TRP A 200 -1.77 6.22 17.96
C TRP A 200 -2.84 7.26 18.19
N ALA A 201 -3.79 7.01 19.11
CA ALA A 201 -4.84 7.99 19.44
C ALA A 201 -4.27 9.34 19.90
N GLN A 202 -3.17 9.32 20.68
CA GLN A 202 -2.51 10.55 21.11
C GLN A 202 -1.77 11.24 19.96
N VAL A 203 -1.05 10.47 19.13
CA VAL A 203 -0.30 11.01 17.98
C VAL A 203 -1.27 11.58 16.94
N THR A 204 -2.29 10.82 16.53
CA THR A 204 -3.26 11.26 15.51
C THR A 204 -4.04 12.49 15.95
N ALA A 205 -4.42 12.58 17.22
CA ALA A 205 -5.09 13.77 17.76
C ALA A 205 -4.22 15.02 17.60
N ARG A 206 -2.93 14.95 17.98
CA ARG A 206 -1.99 16.09 17.87
C ARG A 206 -1.73 16.50 16.41
N VAL A 207 -1.57 15.52 15.53
CA VAL A 207 -1.38 15.78 14.09
C VAL A 207 -2.61 16.50 13.53
N ARG A 208 -3.83 16.08 13.89
CA ARG A 208 -5.08 16.66 13.39
C ARG A 208 -5.37 18.06 13.92
N GLU A 209 -4.83 18.43 15.08
CA GLU A 209 -4.94 19.81 15.57
C GLU A 209 -4.35 20.82 14.56
N ARG A 210 -3.31 20.43 13.83
CA ARG A 210 -2.62 21.29 12.86
C ARG A 210 -2.95 20.94 11.42
N HIS A 211 -3.15 19.68 11.13
CA HIS A 211 -3.43 19.13 9.81
C HIS A 211 -4.72 18.29 9.80
N PRO A 212 -5.91 18.92 9.91
CA PRO A 212 -7.20 18.21 9.98
C PRO A 212 -7.52 17.43 8.72
N ASP A 213 -6.95 17.82 7.57
CA ASP A 213 -7.14 17.20 6.26
C ASP A 213 -6.04 16.18 5.90
N ALA A 214 -5.14 15.81 6.84
CA ALA A 214 -4.16 14.76 6.62
C ALA A 214 -4.84 13.38 6.61
N TYR A 215 -4.52 12.56 5.60
CA TYR A 215 -4.96 11.16 5.56
C TYR A 215 -3.97 10.28 6.32
N LEU A 216 -4.46 9.57 7.34
CA LEU A 216 -3.66 8.71 8.21
C LEU A 216 -4.12 7.27 8.04
N MET A 217 -3.26 6.42 7.47
CA MET A 217 -3.55 5.03 7.20
C MET A 217 -2.53 4.13 7.91
N GLY A 218 -3.02 3.12 8.66
CA GLY A 218 -2.16 2.16 9.34
C GLY A 218 -1.94 0.90 8.52
N GLU A 219 -0.71 0.39 8.52
CA GLU A 219 -0.51 -0.99 8.10
C GLU A 219 -0.97 -1.92 9.21
N VAL A 220 -2.01 -2.71 8.92
CA VAL A 220 -2.53 -3.75 9.81
C VAL A 220 -2.72 -5.02 9.02
N ILE A 221 -2.00 -6.08 9.42
CA ILE A 221 -1.96 -7.34 8.68
C ILE A 221 -3.07 -8.29 9.15
N HIS A 222 -3.44 -8.23 10.41
CA HIS A 222 -4.43 -9.11 11.04
C HIS A 222 -5.07 -8.44 12.26
N GLY A 223 -6.15 -9.01 12.77
CA GLY A 223 -6.83 -8.56 13.98
C GLY A 223 -8.20 -7.94 13.72
N ASP A 224 -8.69 -7.16 14.67
CA ASP A 224 -9.95 -6.42 14.56
C ASP A 224 -9.73 -5.04 13.94
N TYR A 225 -9.85 -4.95 12.61
CA TYR A 225 -9.62 -3.71 11.88
C TYR A 225 -10.55 -2.56 12.30
N PRO A 226 -11.89 -2.77 12.47
CA PRO A 226 -12.79 -1.74 12.98
C PRO A 226 -12.40 -1.23 14.37
N ALA A 227 -12.05 -2.12 15.30
CA ALA A 227 -11.60 -1.73 16.63
C ALA A 227 -10.29 -0.91 16.52
N PHE A 228 -9.30 -1.38 15.74
CA PHE A 228 -8.04 -0.67 15.54
C PHE A 228 -8.27 0.76 15.04
N VAL A 229 -9.05 0.94 13.96
CA VAL A 229 -9.34 2.27 13.38
C VAL A 229 -10.04 3.17 14.40
N THR A 230 -11.04 2.64 15.11
CA THR A 230 -11.82 3.41 16.10
C THR A 230 -10.96 3.87 17.28
N GLU A 231 -10.12 2.97 17.79
CA GLU A 231 -9.30 3.23 18.98
C GLU A 231 -8.06 4.08 18.67
N SER A 232 -7.43 3.89 17.52
CA SER A 232 -6.21 4.60 17.12
C SER A 232 -6.47 5.98 16.52
N GLY A 233 -7.68 6.23 16.02
CA GLY A 233 -8.03 7.46 15.33
C GLY A 233 -7.45 7.62 13.93
N VAL A 234 -6.88 6.56 13.33
CA VAL A 234 -6.51 6.55 11.90
C VAL A 234 -7.76 6.53 11.02
N ASP A 235 -7.62 6.89 9.76
CA ASP A 235 -8.75 6.92 8.82
C ASP A 235 -9.00 5.58 8.14
N SER A 236 -7.96 4.76 8.01
CA SER A 236 -7.99 3.51 7.25
C SER A 236 -6.90 2.56 7.69
N VAL A 237 -7.02 1.32 7.26
CA VAL A 237 -5.97 0.30 7.37
C VAL A 237 -5.84 -0.49 6.08
N THR A 238 -4.69 -1.14 5.89
CA THR A 238 -4.41 -2.04 4.77
C THR A 238 -5.32 -3.28 4.80
N GLN A 239 -5.90 -3.63 3.64
CA GLN A 239 -6.88 -4.73 3.56
C GLN A 239 -6.19 -6.05 3.11
N TYR A 240 -5.40 -6.63 4.00
CA TYR A 240 -4.68 -7.87 3.74
C TYR A 240 -5.59 -9.10 3.61
N GLU A 241 -6.76 -9.11 4.27
CA GLU A 241 -7.70 -10.23 4.15
C GLU A 241 -8.26 -10.33 2.72
N LEU A 242 -8.65 -9.18 2.13
CA LEU A 242 -9.14 -9.14 0.74
C LEU A 242 -8.02 -9.46 -0.26
N TRP A 243 -6.81 -8.90 -0.05
CA TRP A 243 -5.63 -9.24 -0.85
C TRP A 243 -5.41 -10.75 -0.88
N LYS A 244 -5.35 -11.39 0.31
CA LYS A 244 -5.12 -12.83 0.43
C LYS A 244 -6.22 -13.63 -0.26
N ALA A 245 -7.49 -13.35 0.01
CA ALA A 245 -8.60 -14.06 -0.57
C ALA A 245 -8.68 -13.89 -2.10
N THR A 246 -8.26 -12.73 -2.63
CA THR A 246 -8.29 -12.47 -4.06
C THR A 246 -7.27 -13.36 -4.79
N TRP A 247 -6.00 -13.33 -4.38
CA TRP A 247 -4.99 -14.11 -5.09
C TRP A 247 -5.14 -15.62 -4.85
N SER A 248 -5.49 -16.04 -3.63
CA SER A 248 -5.64 -17.47 -3.34
C SER A 248 -6.83 -18.08 -4.08
N ALA A 249 -7.96 -17.37 -4.18
CA ALA A 249 -9.11 -17.86 -4.94
C ALA A 249 -8.77 -18.08 -6.42
N ILE A 250 -7.95 -17.22 -7.02
CA ILE A 250 -7.49 -17.36 -8.41
C ILE A 250 -6.49 -18.52 -8.51
N HIS A 251 -5.49 -18.58 -7.63
CA HIS A 251 -4.46 -19.61 -7.61
C HIS A 251 -5.05 -21.00 -7.46
N ASP A 252 -5.93 -21.18 -6.46
CA ASP A 252 -6.55 -22.45 -6.11
C ASP A 252 -7.75 -22.80 -7.02
N ARG A 253 -8.11 -21.89 -7.94
CA ARG A 253 -9.30 -21.98 -8.79
C ARG A 253 -10.56 -22.26 -7.98
N ASN A 254 -10.77 -21.44 -6.93
CA ASN A 254 -11.88 -21.60 -5.99
C ASN A 254 -12.36 -20.26 -5.45
N TRP A 255 -13.49 -19.76 -5.94
CA TRP A 255 -14.03 -18.46 -5.59
C TRP A 255 -14.73 -18.38 -4.21
N HIS A 256 -14.94 -19.49 -3.51
CA HIS A 256 -15.72 -19.47 -2.26
C HIS A 256 -15.05 -18.65 -1.17
N GLU A 257 -13.70 -18.64 -1.08
CA GLU A 257 -13.00 -17.82 -0.11
C GLU A 257 -13.20 -16.32 -0.40
N LEU A 258 -13.05 -15.91 -1.66
CA LEU A 258 -13.28 -14.53 -2.05
C LEU A 258 -14.72 -14.11 -1.81
N ALA A 259 -15.69 -14.94 -2.21
CA ALA A 259 -17.12 -14.67 -2.00
C ALA A 259 -17.46 -14.45 -0.52
N TRP A 260 -16.88 -15.24 0.38
CA TRP A 260 -17.03 -15.03 1.83
C TRP A 260 -16.36 -13.74 2.30
N THR A 261 -15.15 -13.48 1.81
CA THR A 261 -14.36 -12.31 2.20
C THR A 261 -14.99 -10.99 1.71
N LEU A 262 -15.69 -10.98 0.58
CA LEU A 262 -16.43 -9.81 0.11
C LEU A 262 -17.48 -9.36 1.15
N GLY A 263 -18.23 -10.30 1.76
CA GLY A 263 -19.16 -9.97 2.83
C GLY A 263 -18.49 -9.43 4.09
N ARG A 264 -17.31 -9.96 4.44
CA ARG A 264 -16.50 -9.45 5.55
C ARG A 264 -15.92 -8.07 5.26
N HIS A 265 -15.47 -7.84 4.05
CA HIS A 265 -15.00 -6.55 3.58
C HIS A 265 -16.10 -5.48 3.65
N ASP A 266 -17.32 -5.83 3.29
CA ASP A 266 -18.46 -4.93 3.41
C ASP A 266 -18.74 -4.51 4.86
N ALA A 267 -18.55 -5.42 5.81
CA ALA A 267 -18.70 -5.07 7.23
C ALA A 267 -17.66 -4.03 7.70
N PHE A 268 -16.47 -4.00 7.13
CA PHE A 268 -15.49 -2.95 7.44
C PHE A 268 -15.95 -1.56 6.97
N LEU A 269 -16.63 -1.50 5.84
CA LEU A 269 -17.17 -0.25 5.30
C LEU A 269 -18.26 0.41 6.19
N ASP A 270 -18.77 -0.29 7.21
CA ASP A 270 -19.62 0.30 8.24
C ASP A 270 -18.83 1.22 9.19
N SER A 271 -17.52 1.03 9.28
CA SER A 271 -16.65 1.75 10.20
C SER A 271 -15.65 2.67 9.49
N PHE A 272 -15.04 2.20 8.40
CA PHE A 272 -14.02 2.92 7.64
C PHE A 272 -13.95 2.40 6.20
N VAL A 273 -13.32 3.17 5.32
CA VAL A 273 -13.04 2.73 3.94
C VAL A 273 -11.62 2.15 3.89
N PRO A 274 -11.46 0.84 3.59
CA PRO A 274 -10.15 0.20 3.59
C PRO A 274 -9.21 0.69 2.47
N TYR A 275 -7.91 0.71 2.74
CA TYR A 275 -6.86 0.81 1.73
C TYR A 275 -6.69 -0.54 1.06
N THR A 276 -7.12 -0.67 -0.20
CA THR A 276 -7.15 -1.93 -0.94
C THR A 276 -5.99 -2.05 -1.92
N PHE A 277 -5.47 -3.27 -2.10
CA PHE A 277 -4.36 -3.55 -3.00
C PHE A 277 -4.38 -5.03 -3.43
N VAL A 278 -3.66 -5.34 -4.50
CA VAL A 278 -3.42 -6.72 -4.96
C VAL A 278 -1.93 -7.09 -4.94
N GLY A 279 -1.06 -6.13 -4.72
CA GLY A 279 0.37 -6.28 -4.54
C GLY A 279 0.96 -5.10 -3.77
N ASN A 280 2.08 -5.31 -3.10
CA ASN A 280 2.89 -4.28 -2.46
C ASN A 280 4.36 -4.72 -2.41
N HIS A 281 5.23 -3.95 -1.75
CA HIS A 281 6.67 -4.18 -1.68
C HIS A 281 7.10 -5.31 -0.72
N ASP A 282 6.14 -5.91 0.02
CA ASP A 282 6.40 -6.94 1.03
C ASP A 282 5.83 -8.31 0.66
N VAL A 283 5.24 -8.45 -0.50
CA VAL A 283 4.62 -9.70 -0.94
C VAL A 283 5.07 -10.10 -2.35
N THR A 284 4.94 -11.38 -2.67
CA THR A 284 5.12 -11.87 -4.04
C THR A 284 4.24 -11.10 -4.99
N ARG A 285 4.78 -10.69 -6.15
CA ARG A 285 4.03 -9.91 -7.14
C ARG A 285 2.80 -10.67 -7.64
N ILE A 286 1.72 -9.95 -7.90
CA ILE A 286 0.43 -10.55 -8.25
C ILE A 286 0.53 -11.48 -9.47
N ALA A 287 1.35 -11.15 -10.47
CA ALA A 287 1.55 -11.97 -11.66
C ALA A 287 2.17 -13.35 -11.37
N ASP A 288 2.96 -13.48 -10.29
CA ASP A 288 3.47 -14.76 -9.81
C ASP A 288 2.54 -15.41 -8.76
N GLN A 289 1.91 -14.59 -7.92
CA GLN A 289 1.09 -15.04 -6.81
C GLN A 289 -0.14 -15.83 -7.27
N VAL A 290 -0.76 -15.42 -8.39
CA VAL A 290 -1.93 -16.12 -8.97
C VAL A 290 -1.58 -17.42 -9.72
N GLY A 291 -0.31 -17.76 -9.84
CA GLY A 291 0.18 -18.98 -10.50
C GLY A 291 0.24 -18.89 -12.03
N ASP A 292 -0.80 -18.36 -12.67
CA ASP A 292 -0.86 -18.06 -14.10
C ASP A 292 -0.99 -16.55 -14.31
N PRO A 293 0.05 -15.87 -14.83
CA PRO A 293 0.02 -14.41 -15.01
C PRO A 293 -1.14 -13.90 -15.86
N ALA A 294 -1.65 -14.72 -16.78
CA ALA A 294 -2.82 -14.36 -17.60
C ALA A 294 -4.08 -14.11 -16.75
N LEU A 295 -4.14 -14.68 -15.54
CA LEU A 295 -5.26 -14.52 -14.61
C LEU A 295 -5.13 -13.29 -13.70
N ALA A 296 -4.01 -12.57 -13.70
CA ALA A 296 -3.82 -11.38 -12.85
C ALA A 296 -4.88 -10.30 -13.11
N GLY A 297 -5.46 -10.25 -14.31
CA GLY A 297 -6.57 -9.36 -14.64
C GLY A 297 -7.81 -9.56 -13.77
N HIS A 298 -8.07 -10.77 -13.25
CA HIS A 298 -9.18 -11.03 -12.32
C HIS A 298 -8.98 -10.29 -11.00
N ALA A 299 -7.75 -10.30 -10.46
CA ALA A 299 -7.42 -9.56 -9.23
C ALA A 299 -7.60 -8.05 -9.43
N LEU A 300 -7.19 -7.52 -10.58
CA LEU A 300 -7.36 -6.11 -10.90
C LEU A 300 -8.82 -5.70 -11.02
N VAL A 301 -9.69 -6.54 -11.60
CA VAL A 301 -11.15 -6.28 -11.65
C VAL A 301 -11.73 -6.19 -10.25
N VAL A 302 -11.37 -7.11 -9.34
CA VAL A 302 -11.79 -7.04 -7.93
C VAL A 302 -11.34 -5.73 -7.31
N LEU A 303 -10.05 -5.37 -7.43
CA LEU A 303 -9.51 -4.12 -6.92
C LEU A 303 -10.27 -2.88 -7.45
N ALA A 304 -10.61 -2.88 -8.72
CA ALA A 304 -11.28 -1.76 -9.36
C ALA A 304 -12.76 -1.61 -9.02
N THR A 305 -13.42 -2.67 -8.54
CA THR A 305 -14.89 -2.69 -8.39
C THR A 305 -15.41 -2.82 -6.96
N VAL A 306 -14.57 -3.23 -5.99
CA VAL A 306 -14.96 -3.26 -4.57
C VAL A 306 -14.89 -1.88 -3.92
N GLY A 307 -15.58 -1.68 -2.80
CA GLY A 307 -15.41 -0.50 -1.94
C GLY A 307 -13.97 -0.41 -1.44
N GLY A 308 -13.43 0.81 -1.29
CA GLY A 308 -12.06 0.97 -0.82
C GLY A 308 -11.31 2.12 -1.50
N THR A 309 -10.08 2.34 -1.06
CA THR A 309 -9.13 3.28 -1.67
C THR A 309 -8.02 2.47 -2.32
N PRO A 310 -8.07 2.23 -3.64
CA PRO A 310 -7.20 1.26 -4.31
C PRO A 310 -5.77 1.78 -4.48
N ALA A 311 -4.81 0.86 -4.38
CA ALA A 311 -3.41 1.10 -4.68
C ALA A 311 -2.89 0.09 -5.71
N VAL A 312 -2.13 0.60 -6.66
CA VAL A 312 -1.38 -0.17 -7.66
C VAL A 312 0.09 -0.08 -7.31
N TYR A 313 0.74 -1.21 -7.08
CA TYR A 313 2.16 -1.25 -6.80
C TYR A 313 2.95 -1.12 -8.10
N TYR A 314 3.99 -0.26 -8.12
CA TYR A 314 4.77 0.01 -9.32
C TYR A 314 5.30 -1.27 -9.98
N GLY A 315 5.14 -1.37 -11.28
CA GLY A 315 5.51 -2.52 -12.08
C GLY A 315 4.41 -3.58 -12.22
N ASP A 316 3.40 -3.64 -11.34
CA ASP A 316 2.27 -4.55 -11.53
C ASP A 316 1.44 -4.18 -12.76
N GLU A 317 1.36 -2.87 -13.09
CA GLU A 317 0.74 -2.38 -14.31
C GLU A 317 1.53 -2.71 -15.59
N GLN A 318 2.78 -3.14 -15.44
CA GLN A 318 3.65 -3.63 -16.53
C GLN A 318 3.87 -5.15 -16.48
N ALA A 319 3.03 -5.86 -15.70
CA ALA A 319 3.11 -7.30 -15.50
C ALA A 319 4.48 -7.77 -14.92
N PHE A 320 5.11 -6.96 -14.08
CA PHE A 320 6.38 -7.32 -13.45
C PHE A 320 6.20 -8.57 -12.58
N ARG A 321 7.25 -9.37 -12.56
CA ARG A 321 7.33 -10.62 -11.82
C ARG A 321 8.33 -10.49 -10.68
N GLY A 322 8.15 -11.30 -9.64
CA GLY A 322 9.05 -11.37 -8.51
C GLY A 322 8.42 -12.18 -7.38
N ILE A 323 9.20 -13.13 -6.84
CA ILE A 323 8.79 -13.95 -5.70
C ILE A 323 9.54 -13.46 -4.48
N LYS A 324 8.77 -13.14 -3.42
CA LYS A 324 9.35 -12.85 -2.11
C LYS A 324 9.83 -14.16 -1.49
N GLU A 325 11.08 -14.16 -1.01
CA GLU A 325 11.69 -15.29 -0.34
C GLU A 325 11.89 -15.00 1.15
N ASP A 326 11.71 -16.02 1.98
CA ASP A 326 11.93 -15.90 3.45
C ASP A 326 13.42 -16.06 3.77
N ARG A 327 14.20 -15.02 3.45
CA ARG A 327 15.64 -14.91 3.73
C ARG A 327 16.06 -13.43 3.70
N ALA A 328 17.23 -13.13 4.23
CA ALA A 328 17.82 -11.79 4.11
C ALA A 328 17.95 -11.39 2.62
N GLY A 329 17.43 -10.23 2.25
CA GLY A 329 17.36 -9.73 0.87
C GLY A 329 16.33 -10.47 -0.02
N GLY A 330 15.44 -11.26 0.56
CA GLY A 330 14.38 -11.96 -0.16
C GLY A 330 13.33 -11.07 -0.83
N ASP A 331 13.30 -9.79 -0.44
CA ASP A 331 12.41 -8.77 -1.02
C ASP A 331 12.95 -8.16 -2.33
N ASP A 332 14.23 -8.36 -2.67
CA ASP A 332 14.84 -7.68 -3.82
C ASP A 332 14.11 -7.97 -5.13
N ALA A 333 13.63 -9.21 -5.30
CA ALA A 333 12.91 -9.62 -6.52
C ALA A 333 11.57 -8.89 -6.68
N VAL A 334 10.94 -8.47 -5.58
CA VAL A 334 9.68 -7.74 -5.60
C VAL A 334 9.86 -6.22 -5.59
N ARG A 335 11.10 -5.73 -5.45
CA ARG A 335 11.49 -4.31 -5.42
C ARG A 335 12.47 -3.93 -6.54
N PRO A 336 12.27 -4.38 -7.82
CA PRO A 336 13.23 -4.17 -8.89
C PRO A 336 13.37 -2.68 -9.24
N PRO A 337 14.54 -2.27 -9.78
CA PRO A 337 14.69 -0.94 -10.36
C PRO A 337 13.70 -0.72 -11.51
N TYR A 338 13.18 0.50 -11.59
CA TYR A 338 12.38 0.95 -12.72
C TYR A 338 13.27 1.73 -13.71
N PRO A 339 12.93 1.81 -15.00
CA PRO A 339 13.68 2.61 -15.93
C PRO A 339 13.74 4.09 -15.50
N PRO A 340 14.78 4.84 -15.90
CA PRO A 340 14.93 6.25 -15.50
C PRO A 340 13.75 7.14 -15.87
N THR A 341 13.11 6.90 -17.00
CA THR A 341 11.91 7.62 -17.46
C THR A 341 10.99 6.66 -18.23
N PRO A 342 9.71 7.00 -18.45
CA PRO A 342 8.78 6.21 -19.26
C PRO A 342 9.29 5.91 -20.68
N ASP A 343 10.04 6.82 -21.29
CA ASP A 343 10.60 6.63 -22.65
C ASP A 343 11.61 5.46 -22.74
N HIS A 344 12.12 5.02 -21.59
CA HIS A 344 13.02 3.87 -21.50
C HIS A 344 12.29 2.53 -21.29
N LEU A 345 10.97 2.55 -21.12
CA LEU A 345 10.19 1.32 -21.17
C LEU A 345 10.33 0.67 -22.55
N ALA A 346 10.43 -0.66 -22.55
CA ALA A 346 10.34 -1.40 -23.80
C ALA A 346 8.99 -1.11 -24.46
N GLY A 347 9.03 -0.69 -25.74
CA GLY A 347 7.79 -0.40 -26.48
C GLY A 347 6.90 -1.63 -26.63
N PRO A 348 5.63 -1.46 -27.07
CA PRO A 348 4.64 -2.53 -27.17
C PRO A 348 5.09 -3.71 -28.04
N ASP A 349 5.93 -3.49 -29.04
CA ASP A 349 6.48 -4.56 -29.87
C ASP A 349 7.49 -5.46 -29.13
N ARG A 350 8.12 -4.96 -28.06
CA ARG A 350 9.14 -5.68 -27.26
C ARG A 350 8.61 -6.16 -25.92
N ALA A 351 7.55 -5.55 -25.39
CA ALA A 351 6.90 -5.91 -24.13
C ALA A 351 5.36 -5.88 -24.29
N PRO A 352 4.78 -6.70 -25.18
CA PRO A 352 3.35 -6.65 -25.48
C PRO A 352 2.49 -6.98 -24.26
N GLU A 353 2.93 -7.89 -23.39
CA GLU A 353 2.22 -8.27 -22.17
C GLU A 353 2.16 -7.10 -21.17
N GLY A 354 3.27 -6.37 -20.97
CA GLY A 354 3.33 -5.21 -20.10
C GLY A 354 2.35 -4.12 -20.56
N TRP A 355 2.36 -3.78 -21.84
CA TRP A 355 1.45 -2.77 -22.38
C TRP A 355 -0.01 -3.19 -22.40
N ALA A 356 -0.29 -4.47 -22.67
CA ALA A 356 -1.67 -5.00 -22.53
C ALA A 356 -2.16 -4.87 -21.09
N THR A 357 -1.29 -5.15 -20.12
CA THR A 357 -1.60 -5.00 -18.68
C THR A 357 -1.78 -3.54 -18.30
N TYR A 358 -0.93 -2.64 -18.80
CA TYR A 358 -1.06 -1.19 -18.61
C TYR A 358 -2.42 -0.69 -19.09
N HIS A 359 -2.80 -1.01 -20.32
CA HIS A 359 -4.08 -0.55 -20.88
C HIS A 359 -5.29 -1.16 -20.14
N ARG A 360 -5.15 -2.37 -19.61
CA ARG A 360 -6.18 -2.98 -18.76
C ARG A 360 -6.33 -2.22 -17.44
N HIS A 361 -5.23 -1.83 -16.80
CA HIS A 361 -5.25 -0.97 -15.61
C HIS A 361 -5.90 0.37 -15.93
N GLN A 362 -5.47 1.03 -17.01
CA GLN A 362 -6.02 2.31 -17.44
C GLN A 362 -7.54 2.25 -17.68
N ALA A 363 -8.02 1.19 -18.35
CA ALA A 363 -9.45 1.00 -18.60
C ALA A 363 -10.26 0.82 -17.29
N LEU A 364 -9.76 0.00 -16.37
CA LEU A 364 -10.46 -0.32 -15.10
C LEU A 364 -10.35 0.82 -14.08
N LEU A 365 -9.22 1.51 -13.98
CA LEU A 365 -9.10 2.73 -13.17
C LEU A 365 -9.96 3.86 -13.75
N GLY A 366 -10.03 3.97 -15.08
CA GLY A 366 -10.94 4.88 -15.78
C GLY A 366 -12.41 4.54 -15.52
N LEU A 367 -12.78 3.26 -15.49
CA LEU A 367 -14.12 2.81 -15.06
C LEU A 367 -14.40 3.29 -13.64
N ARG A 368 -13.51 3.01 -12.69
CA ARG A 368 -13.68 3.43 -11.30
C ARG A 368 -13.81 4.94 -11.15
N ARG A 369 -13.06 5.72 -11.93
CA ARG A 369 -13.13 7.19 -11.92
C ARG A 369 -14.48 7.73 -12.42
N ARG A 370 -15.12 7.03 -13.38
CA ARG A 370 -16.48 7.36 -13.83
C ARG A 370 -17.56 6.99 -12.81
N HIS A 371 -17.24 6.10 -11.87
CA HIS A 371 -18.14 5.61 -10.82
C HIS A 371 -17.59 5.92 -9.41
N PRO A 372 -17.52 7.20 -9.00
CA PRO A 372 -16.92 7.58 -7.70
C PRO A 372 -17.61 6.95 -6.49
N TRP A 373 -18.86 6.52 -6.63
CA TRP A 373 -19.60 5.77 -5.63
C TRP A 373 -18.94 4.41 -5.29
N LEU A 374 -18.07 3.89 -6.15
CA LEU A 374 -17.29 2.68 -5.86
C LEU A 374 -16.39 2.82 -4.63
N HIS A 375 -16.08 4.03 -4.20
CA HIS A 375 -15.32 4.24 -2.96
C HIS A 375 -15.98 3.61 -1.72
N THR A 376 -17.31 3.63 -1.67
CA THR A 376 -18.11 3.05 -0.56
C THR A 376 -19.07 1.95 -1.02
N ALA A 377 -18.82 1.39 -2.21
CA ALA A 377 -19.69 0.35 -2.78
C ALA A 377 -19.78 -0.88 -1.86
N ARG A 378 -21.00 -1.44 -1.79
CA ARG A 378 -21.25 -2.72 -1.12
C ARG A 378 -21.35 -3.83 -2.14
N THR A 379 -20.87 -4.99 -1.78
CA THR A 379 -20.87 -6.15 -2.67
C THR A 379 -22.01 -7.11 -2.33
N HIS A 380 -22.63 -7.67 -3.34
CA HIS A 380 -23.64 -8.72 -3.18
C HIS A 380 -23.31 -9.88 -4.11
N VAL A 381 -22.96 -11.03 -3.54
CA VAL A 381 -22.67 -12.24 -4.32
C VAL A 381 -23.96 -12.77 -4.93
N VAL A 382 -24.00 -12.86 -6.27
CA VAL A 382 -25.14 -13.34 -7.05
C VAL A 382 -25.02 -14.83 -7.33
N GLU A 383 -23.82 -15.27 -7.72
CA GLU A 383 -23.52 -16.67 -8.02
C GLU A 383 -22.09 -16.98 -7.61
N VAL A 384 -21.87 -18.16 -7.02
CA VAL A 384 -20.54 -18.67 -6.72
C VAL A 384 -20.46 -20.17 -6.92
N THR A 385 -19.43 -20.58 -7.66
CA THR A 385 -18.96 -21.98 -7.78
C THR A 385 -17.44 -21.98 -7.57
N ASN A 386 -16.80 -23.12 -7.77
CA ASN A 386 -15.33 -23.13 -7.70
C ASN A 386 -14.71 -22.24 -8.78
N ASP A 387 -15.25 -22.25 -10.00
CA ASP A 387 -14.66 -21.63 -11.18
C ASP A 387 -15.42 -20.41 -11.70
N ARG A 388 -16.56 -20.03 -11.10
CA ARG A 388 -17.40 -18.89 -11.51
C ARG A 388 -17.83 -18.08 -10.31
N LEU A 389 -17.69 -16.77 -10.40
CA LEU A 389 -18.18 -15.82 -9.41
C LEU A 389 -18.86 -14.65 -10.11
N ALA A 390 -20.10 -14.38 -9.73
CA ALA A 390 -20.77 -13.13 -10.06
C ALA A 390 -21.11 -12.38 -8.78
N TYR A 391 -20.79 -11.10 -8.73
CA TYR A 391 -21.21 -10.21 -7.65
C TYR A 391 -21.60 -8.85 -8.19
N GLU A 392 -22.51 -8.18 -7.53
CA GLU A 392 -22.84 -6.79 -7.78
C GLU A 392 -22.09 -5.89 -6.80
N ALA A 393 -21.42 -4.86 -7.33
CA ALA A 393 -20.98 -3.71 -6.58
C ALA A 393 -22.08 -2.64 -6.65
N ARG A 394 -22.65 -2.24 -5.51
CA ARG A 394 -23.81 -1.35 -5.42
C ARG A 394 -23.46 -0.06 -4.72
N ALA A 395 -23.92 1.06 -5.26
CA ALA A 395 -23.87 2.33 -4.57
C ALA A 395 -24.66 2.27 -3.24
N ALA A 396 -24.18 2.97 -2.21
CA ALA A 396 -24.82 2.96 -0.90
C ALA A 396 -26.28 3.50 -0.92
N ASP A 397 -26.59 4.38 -1.87
CA ASP A 397 -27.95 4.91 -2.09
C ASP A 397 -28.85 4.01 -2.96
N GLY A 398 -28.30 2.91 -3.48
CA GLY A 398 -29.00 1.97 -4.37
C GLY A 398 -29.26 2.49 -5.79
N GLY A 399 -28.73 3.68 -6.14
CA GLY A 399 -28.99 4.34 -7.43
C GLY A 399 -28.19 3.79 -8.61
N ALA A 400 -27.12 3.03 -8.36
CA ALA A 400 -26.24 2.47 -9.39
C ALA A 400 -25.63 1.14 -8.95
N ALA A 401 -25.39 0.26 -9.91
CA ALA A 401 -24.71 -1.00 -9.68
C ALA A 401 -23.85 -1.42 -10.87
N LEU A 402 -22.75 -2.13 -10.59
CA LEU A 402 -21.97 -2.88 -11.56
C LEU A 402 -22.10 -4.37 -11.24
N LEU A 403 -22.43 -5.18 -12.22
CA LEU A 403 -22.37 -6.64 -12.11
C LEU A 403 -21.01 -7.10 -12.65
N VAL A 404 -20.25 -7.77 -11.82
CA VAL A 404 -18.94 -8.33 -12.14
C VAL A 404 -19.04 -9.84 -12.25
N ALA A 405 -18.54 -10.41 -13.33
CA ALA A 405 -18.49 -11.85 -13.53
C ALA A 405 -17.08 -12.30 -13.85
N LEU A 406 -16.58 -13.25 -13.07
CA LEU A 406 -15.24 -13.81 -13.11
C LEU A 406 -15.31 -15.29 -13.42
N ASN A 407 -14.61 -15.73 -14.48
CA ASN A 407 -14.63 -17.11 -14.98
C ASN A 407 -13.23 -17.71 -15.01
N LEU A 408 -12.96 -18.74 -14.22
CA LEU A 408 -11.71 -19.52 -14.23
C LEU A 408 -11.85 -20.84 -15.00
N ALA A 409 -13.05 -21.14 -15.55
CA ALA A 409 -13.24 -22.31 -16.41
C ALA A 409 -12.63 -22.08 -17.80
N ALA A 410 -12.26 -23.19 -18.45
CA ALA A 410 -11.77 -23.18 -19.84
C ALA A 410 -12.90 -22.99 -20.87
N GLU A 411 -14.15 -23.06 -20.45
CA GLU A 411 -15.33 -22.87 -21.28
C GLU A 411 -15.94 -21.47 -21.04
N PRO A 412 -16.60 -20.89 -22.04
CA PRO A 412 -17.37 -19.67 -21.85
C PRO A 412 -18.53 -19.88 -20.88
N TRP A 413 -18.93 -18.84 -20.19
CA TRP A 413 -20.04 -18.85 -19.25
C TRP A 413 -21.11 -17.86 -19.70
N SER A 414 -22.29 -18.34 -20.07
CA SER A 414 -23.44 -17.50 -20.42
C SER A 414 -24.10 -17.02 -19.13
N LEU A 415 -23.91 -15.76 -18.79
CA LEU A 415 -24.49 -15.09 -17.62
C LEU A 415 -25.83 -14.46 -18.00
N SER A 416 -26.89 -14.78 -17.26
CA SER A 416 -28.19 -14.17 -17.43
C SER A 416 -28.42 -13.03 -16.45
N THR A 417 -28.91 -11.89 -16.93
CA THR A 417 -29.21 -10.70 -16.12
C THR A 417 -30.72 -10.47 -16.03
N ALA A 418 -31.18 -9.84 -14.94
CA ALA A 418 -32.62 -9.58 -14.72
C ALA A 418 -33.22 -8.57 -15.74
N ALA A 419 -32.38 -7.62 -16.19
CA ALA A 419 -32.69 -6.60 -17.18
C ALA A 419 -31.62 -6.57 -18.27
N ASP A 420 -31.81 -5.77 -19.31
CA ASP A 420 -30.75 -5.54 -20.29
C ASP A 420 -29.58 -4.82 -19.60
N ALA A 421 -28.40 -5.42 -19.67
CA ALA A 421 -27.17 -4.91 -19.11
C ALA A 421 -26.17 -4.54 -20.23
N GLU A 422 -25.32 -3.56 -19.99
CA GLU A 422 -24.29 -3.11 -20.93
C GLU A 422 -22.90 -3.52 -20.46
N VAL A 423 -22.13 -4.21 -21.30
CA VAL A 423 -20.74 -4.54 -21.02
C VAL A 423 -19.88 -3.28 -21.11
N VAL A 424 -19.33 -2.83 -19.98
CA VAL A 424 -18.50 -1.61 -19.86
C VAL A 424 -17.01 -1.91 -19.75
N ALA A 425 -16.64 -3.15 -19.41
CA ALA A 425 -15.29 -3.67 -19.47
C ALA A 425 -15.27 -5.20 -19.61
N ARG A 426 -14.25 -5.73 -20.29
CA ARG A 426 -14.09 -7.19 -20.48
C ARG A 426 -12.61 -7.56 -20.71
N SER A 427 -12.32 -8.84 -20.52
CA SER A 427 -10.95 -9.39 -20.64
C SER A 427 -10.51 -9.71 -22.07
N ASP A 428 -11.44 -9.81 -23.02
CA ASP A 428 -11.18 -10.07 -24.43
C ASP A 428 -11.44 -8.84 -25.30
N ASP A 429 -11.08 -8.91 -26.60
CA ASP A 429 -11.16 -7.80 -27.55
C ASP A 429 -12.56 -7.69 -28.23
N ARG A 430 -13.58 -8.41 -27.75
CA ARG A 430 -14.92 -8.29 -28.28
C ARG A 430 -15.49 -6.88 -28.00
N ALA A 431 -16.27 -6.37 -28.95
CA ALA A 431 -16.97 -5.09 -28.77
C ALA A 431 -17.92 -5.13 -27.57
N ALA A 432 -18.19 -3.94 -27.01
CA ALA A 432 -19.25 -3.78 -26.04
C ALA A 432 -20.57 -4.34 -26.60
N GLU A 433 -21.30 -5.10 -25.79
CA GLU A 433 -22.57 -5.68 -26.12
C GLU A 433 -23.60 -5.32 -25.03
N ARG A 434 -24.86 -5.34 -25.40
CA ARG A 434 -25.97 -5.11 -24.49
C ARG A 434 -27.01 -6.20 -24.65
N GLY A 435 -27.50 -6.74 -23.55
CA GLY A 435 -28.51 -7.78 -23.57
C GLY A 435 -28.78 -8.38 -22.20
N ARG A 436 -29.68 -9.36 -22.19
CA ARG A 436 -30.03 -10.14 -20.99
C ARG A 436 -29.20 -11.40 -20.81
N VAL A 437 -28.41 -11.75 -21.79
CA VAL A 437 -27.47 -12.86 -21.72
C VAL A 437 -26.15 -12.34 -22.26
N VAL A 438 -25.09 -12.44 -21.45
CA VAL A 438 -23.77 -12.00 -21.79
C VAL A 438 -22.79 -13.15 -21.61
N ASP A 439 -21.94 -13.38 -22.60
CA ASP A 439 -20.94 -14.42 -22.54
C ASP A 439 -19.67 -13.91 -21.85
N VAL A 440 -19.37 -14.50 -20.70
CA VAL A 440 -18.09 -14.33 -19.99
C VAL A 440 -17.04 -15.23 -20.63
N PRO A 441 -15.92 -14.70 -21.12
CA PRO A 441 -14.93 -15.52 -21.84
C PRO A 441 -14.30 -16.61 -20.96
N PRO A 442 -13.80 -17.69 -21.57
CA PRO A 442 -12.96 -18.65 -20.86
C PRO A 442 -11.77 -17.96 -20.17
N LEU A 443 -11.46 -18.32 -18.93
CA LEU A 443 -10.37 -17.75 -18.15
C LEU A 443 -10.40 -16.21 -18.12
N GLY A 444 -11.59 -15.63 -18.17
CA GLY A 444 -11.79 -14.19 -18.33
C GLY A 444 -12.87 -13.61 -17.44
N TRP A 445 -13.22 -12.37 -17.71
CA TRP A 445 -14.16 -11.61 -16.91
C TRP A 445 -14.91 -10.57 -17.73
N VAL A 446 -16.04 -10.13 -17.20
CA VAL A 446 -16.81 -8.99 -17.71
C VAL A 446 -17.30 -8.12 -16.54
N VAL A 447 -17.46 -6.82 -16.81
CA VAL A 447 -18.12 -5.85 -15.94
C VAL A 447 -19.27 -5.22 -16.72
N LEU A 448 -20.45 -5.21 -16.11
CA LEU A 448 -21.68 -4.72 -16.72
C LEU A 448 -22.29 -3.59 -15.88
N GLU A 449 -22.85 -2.58 -16.54
CA GLU A 449 -23.82 -1.67 -15.94
C GLU A 449 -25.21 -2.31 -15.96
N VAL A 450 -25.89 -2.36 -14.79
CA VAL A 450 -27.18 -3.02 -14.57
C VAL A 450 -28.24 -2.10 -13.99
#